data_614564b82070bddcd989dceefce3d5c4
#
_entry.id   614564b82070bddcd989dceefce3d5c4
#
_cell.length_a   1.000
_cell.length_b   1.000
_cell.length_c   1.000
_cell.angle_alpha   90.00
_cell.angle_beta   90.00
_cell.angle_gamma   90.00
#
_symmetry.space_group_name_H-M   'P 1'
#
loop_
_entity.id
_entity.type
_entity.pdbx_description
1 polymer ?
#
loop_
_entity_poly.entity_id
_entity_poly.type
_entity_poly.pdbx_seq_one_letter_code
_entity_poly.pdbx_strand_id
1 'polypeptide(L)'
;MDHPARGLPALYNAGHMRKQFQWQVGRRSVELGRRMLVMGIVNVTPDSFFDGGVHAEPARAVDHALRLLDEGADIVDVGGESTRPGARVRPEAESLNRLNPESEAPAVGLEEELRRVIPVIAGIKRLRPDALVSVDTYKAAVARAALDAGAEIVNDVSGLGWDTAMPAALAESGCGVVLMHMRGRPEEWQRLPPVGDVIRLVYTELEQCARRAVAAGIGRARLVLDPGFGFGKSYEENYPLLARFEEFERLGYPLLAGTSRKSFVGKAVRRGTGVAPVEERLMGSVAAAVMAMMKGAQIVRVHDVRATVEAAAVVDEVMGTG
;
A
#
# COMPACT_ATOMS: atom_id res chain seq x y z
N MET A 1 -36.15 34.27 28.99
CA MET A 1 -35.43 32.98 29.25
C MET A 1 -34.48 32.75 28.10
N ASP A 2 -33.27 33.26 28.26
CA ASP A 2 -32.22 33.18 27.24
C ASP A 2 -31.58 31.80 27.25
N HIS A 3 -31.65 31.11 26.11
CA HIS A 3 -30.89 29.91 25.90
C HIS A 3 -29.48 30.28 25.41
N PRO A 4 -28.40 29.93 26.13
CA PRO A 4 -27.06 30.15 25.60
C PRO A 4 -26.82 29.25 24.41
N ALA A 5 -26.52 29.85 23.26
CA ALA A 5 -25.99 29.18 22.09
C ALA A 5 -24.73 28.41 22.49
N ARG A 6 -24.77 27.10 22.52
CA ARG A 6 -23.57 26.26 22.64
C ARG A 6 -22.75 26.48 21.36
N GLY A 7 -21.64 27.18 21.52
CA GLY A 7 -20.66 27.33 20.46
C GLY A 7 -20.24 25.93 19.98
N LEU A 8 -20.43 25.64 18.68
CA LEU A 8 -19.82 24.51 18.02
C LEU A 8 -18.31 24.62 18.19
N PRO A 9 -17.60 23.55 18.60
CA PRO A 9 -16.15 23.63 18.61
C PRO A 9 -15.67 23.91 17.19
N ALA A 10 -14.70 24.82 17.06
CA ALA A 10 -14.05 25.14 15.80
C ALA A 10 -13.38 23.89 15.24
N LEU A 11 -14.11 23.11 14.43
CA LEU A 11 -13.69 21.83 13.84
C LEU A 11 -13.14 22.00 12.43
N TYR A 12 -12.80 23.21 12.01
CA TYR A 12 -12.08 23.43 10.76
C TYR A 12 -10.91 24.37 11.04
N ASN A 13 -9.74 23.78 11.33
CA ASN A 13 -8.48 24.49 11.16
C ASN A 13 -8.30 24.75 9.66
N ALA A 14 -8.65 25.96 9.22
CA ALA A 14 -8.28 26.46 7.90
C ALA A 14 -6.74 26.35 7.78
N GLY A 15 -6.25 25.65 6.76
CA GLY A 15 -4.85 25.68 6.36
C GLY A 15 -3.97 24.50 6.78
N HIS A 16 -4.50 23.27 6.88
CA HIS A 16 -3.61 22.10 7.00
C HIS A 16 -3.11 21.66 5.61
N MET A 17 -2.12 22.40 5.09
CA MET A 17 -1.38 21.92 3.91
C MET A 17 -0.67 20.62 4.25
N ARG A 18 -0.69 19.65 3.33
CA ARG A 18 0.10 18.42 3.49
C ARG A 18 1.57 18.75 3.70
N LYS A 19 2.23 18.04 4.60
CA LYS A 19 3.68 18.13 4.74
C LYS A 19 4.36 17.75 3.43
N GLN A 20 5.30 18.58 3.00
CA GLN A 20 6.08 18.33 1.80
C GLN A 20 7.35 17.56 2.13
N PHE A 21 7.70 16.62 1.25
CA PHE A 21 8.90 15.81 1.36
C PHE A 21 9.56 15.66 -0.01
N GLN A 22 10.86 15.38 -0.01
CA GLN A 22 11.62 14.94 -1.17
C GLN A 22 11.92 13.45 -1.01
N TRP A 23 11.20 12.61 -1.75
CA TRP A 23 11.38 11.16 -1.71
C TRP A 23 12.44 10.73 -2.69
N GLN A 24 13.51 10.13 -2.20
CA GLN A 24 14.59 9.61 -3.04
C GLN A 24 14.21 8.23 -3.58
N VAL A 25 14.11 8.12 -4.89
CA VAL A 25 13.72 6.91 -5.61
C VAL A 25 14.76 6.62 -6.68
N GLY A 26 15.72 5.77 -6.35
CA GLY A 26 16.87 5.53 -7.22
C GLY A 26 17.66 6.84 -7.50
N ARG A 27 17.72 7.22 -8.77
CA ARG A 27 18.38 8.48 -9.19
C ARG A 27 17.43 9.67 -9.22
N ARG A 28 16.16 9.48 -8.94
CA ARG A 28 15.13 10.53 -8.98
C ARG A 28 14.86 11.07 -7.58
N SER A 29 14.41 12.32 -7.53
CA SER A 29 13.78 12.91 -6.36
C SER A 29 12.33 13.21 -6.71
N VAL A 30 11.40 12.60 -5.99
CA VAL A 30 9.96 12.77 -6.18
C VAL A 30 9.43 13.71 -5.11
N GLU A 31 8.83 14.82 -5.53
CA GLU A 31 8.18 15.76 -4.63
C GLU A 31 6.85 15.17 -4.13
N LEU A 32 6.68 15.08 -2.81
CA LEU A 32 5.48 14.61 -2.14
C LEU A 32 4.82 15.73 -1.35
N GLY A 33 3.48 15.75 -1.33
CA GLY A 33 2.69 16.68 -0.50
C GLY A 33 2.22 17.94 -1.21
N ARG A 34 2.82 18.35 -2.33
CA ARG A 34 2.31 19.47 -3.13
C ARG A 34 0.99 19.12 -3.82
N ARG A 35 0.92 17.90 -4.35
CA ARG A 35 -0.31 17.26 -4.84
C ARG A 35 -0.37 15.81 -4.35
N MET A 36 -1.52 15.20 -4.48
CA MET A 36 -1.67 13.78 -4.20
C MET A 36 -0.96 12.95 -5.28
N LEU A 37 -0.21 11.91 -4.86
CA LEU A 37 0.24 10.88 -5.76
C LEU A 37 -0.68 9.66 -5.69
N VAL A 38 -1.03 9.13 -6.86
CA VAL A 38 -1.87 7.94 -7.00
C VAL A 38 -1.03 6.76 -7.45
N MET A 39 -0.98 5.71 -6.61
CA MET A 39 -0.33 4.45 -6.89
C MET A 39 -1.36 3.42 -7.32
N GLY A 40 -1.31 3.02 -8.59
CA GLY A 40 -2.21 2.04 -9.18
C GLY A 40 -1.77 0.60 -8.93
N ILE A 41 -2.69 -0.27 -8.51
CA ILE A 41 -2.42 -1.67 -8.15
C ILE A 41 -2.48 -2.55 -9.41
N VAL A 42 -1.41 -3.30 -9.65
CA VAL A 42 -1.29 -4.29 -10.72
C VAL A 42 -1.07 -5.68 -10.11
N ASN A 43 -2.16 -6.42 -9.88
CA ASN A 43 -2.09 -7.79 -9.36
C ASN A 43 -1.85 -8.79 -10.50
N VAL A 44 -0.75 -9.55 -10.41
CA VAL A 44 -0.39 -10.60 -11.34
C VAL A 44 -0.65 -11.96 -10.66
N THR A 45 -1.94 -12.25 -10.42
CA THR A 45 -2.38 -13.50 -9.78
C THR A 45 -3.29 -14.27 -10.73
N PRO A 46 -3.30 -15.64 -10.68
CA PRO A 46 -4.13 -16.46 -11.55
C PRO A 46 -5.60 -16.08 -11.59
N ASP A 47 -6.15 -15.65 -10.45
CA ASP A 47 -7.54 -15.22 -10.33
C ASP A 47 -7.85 -13.90 -11.02
N SER A 48 -6.81 -13.14 -11.39
CA SER A 48 -6.99 -11.81 -12.00
C SER A 48 -7.21 -11.86 -13.51
N PHE A 49 -6.89 -13.00 -14.18
CA PHE A 49 -6.84 -13.09 -15.66
C PHE A 49 -7.30 -14.46 -16.22
N PHE A 50 -8.45 -14.94 -15.84
CA PHE A 50 -8.92 -16.34 -15.97
C PHE A 50 -9.01 -16.96 -17.39
N ASP A 51 -8.70 -16.27 -18.50
CA ASP A 51 -9.01 -16.78 -19.85
C ASP A 51 -7.84 -16.92 -20.85
N GLY A 52 -6.61 -17.09 -20.44
CA GLY A 52 -5.61 -17.19 -21.50
C GLY A 52 -4.19 -17.56 -21.13
N GLY A 53 -3.86 -18.80 -20.98
CA GLY A 53 -2.50 -19.39 -20.99
C GLY A 53 -1.33 -18.60 -20.35
N VAL A 54 -0.30 -19.30 -19.93
CA VAL A 54 0.88 -18.77 -19.18
C VAL A 54 1.57 -17.54 -19.82
N HIS A 55 1.48 -17.37 -21.14
CA HIS A 55 2.09 -16.23 -21.85
C HIS A 55 1.14 -15.01 -21.99
N ALA A 56 -0.15 -15.19 -21.79
CA ALA A 56 -1.12 -14.11 -21.90
C ALA A 56 -1.24 -13.28 -20.61
N GLU A 57 -0.93 -13.86 -19.45
CA GLU A 57 -1.01 -13.17 -18.15
C GLU A 57 -0.07 -11.96 -18.04
N PRO A 58 1.25 -12.05 -18.36
CA PRO A 58 2.13 -10.89 -18.28
C PRO A 58 1.75 -9.77 -19.25
N ALA A 59 1.33 -10.11 -20.48
CA ALA A 59 0.90 -9.10 -21.47
C ALA A 59 -0.33 -8.32 -21.00
N ARG A 60 -1.35 -9.00 -20.48
CA ARG A 60 -2.56 -8.37 -19.92
C ARG A 60 -2.24 -7.51 -18.71
N ALA A 61 -1.31 -7.93 -17.85
CA ALA A 61 -0.87 -7.15 -16.70
C ALA A 61 -0.12 -5.88 -17.14
N VAL A 62 0.72 -5.96 -18.18
CA VAL A 62 1.35 -4.79 -18.80
C VAL A 62 0.30 -3.84 -19.38
N ASP A 63 -0.66 -4.34 -20.17
CA ASP A 63 -1.74 -3.53 -20.74
C ASP A 63 -2.59 -2.87 -19.63
N HIS A 64 -2.81 -3.59 -18.53
CA HIS A 64 -3.50 -3.02 -17.37
C HIS A 64 -2.68 -1.89 -16.74
N ALA A 65 -1.39 -2.10 -16.49
CA ALA A 65 -0.50 -1.07 -15.94
C ALA A 65 -0.45 0.17 -16.83
N LEU A 66 -0.37 -0.01 -18.15
CA LEU A 66 -0.40 1.12 -19.10
C LEU A 66 -1.71 1.90 -19.04
N ARG A 67 -2.85 1.22 -18.92
CA ARG A 67 -4.14 1.88 -18.71
C ARG A 67 -4.18 2.67 -17.41
N LEU A 68 -3.66 2.14 -16.31
CA LEU A 68 -3.61 2.87 -15.04
C LEU A 68 -2.73 4.13 -15.17
N LEU A 69 -1.62 4.06 -15.89
CA LEU A 69 -0.78 5.24 -16.20
C LEU A 69 -1.54 6.26 -17.06
N ASP A 70 -2.27 5.81 -18.08
CA ASP A 70 -3.10 6.68 -18.93
C ASP A 70 -4.31 7.28 -18.17
N GLU A 71 -4.78 6.61 -17.14
CA GLU A 71 -5.80 7.12 -16.20
C GLU A 71 -5.24 8.12 -15.18
N GLY A 72 -3.92 8.35 -15.17
CA GLY A 72 -3.24 9.32 -14.32
C GLY A 72 -2.57 8.76 -13.07
N ALA A 73 -2.30 7.45 -13.01
CA ALA A 73 -1.43 6.91 -11.96
C ALA A 73 -0.02 7.49 -12.07
N ASP A 74 0.54 7.93 -10.95
CA ASP A 74 1.93 8.39 -10.84
C ASP A 74 2.90 7.23 -10.70
N ILE A 75 2.44 6.15 -10.05
CA ILE A 75 3.20 4.94 -9.75
C ILE A 75 2.31 3.75 -10.09
N VAL A 76 2.87 2.70 -10.66
CA VAL A 76 2.21 1.39 -10.76
C VAL A 76 2.92 0.40 -9.85
N ASP A 77 2.15 -0.33 -9.03
CA ASP A 77 2.66 -1.25 -8.02
C ASP A 77 2.32 -2.70 -8.39
N VAL A 78 3.35 -3.45 -8.79
CA VAL A 78 3.22 -4.79 -9.36
C VAL A 78 3.41 -5.84 -8.28
N GLY A 79 2.37 -6.63 -8.02
CA GLY A 79 2.39 -7.71 -7.02
C GLY A 79 2.08 -9.08 -7.62
N GLY A 80 2.91 -10.08 -7.30
CA GLY A 80 2.75 -11.48 -7.77
C GLY A 80 2.10 -12.41 -6.74
N GLU A 81 1.95 -11.97 -5.51
CA GLU A 81 1.36 -12.73 -4.41
C GLU A 81 0.21 -11.97 -3.76
N SER A 82 -0.85 -12.68 -3.40
CA SER A 82 -1.98 -12.09 -2.68
C SER A 82 -1.75 -12.19 -1.17
N THR A 83 -1.76 -11.06 -0.48
CA THR A 83 -1.70 -10.97 0.98
C THR A 83 -3.08 -10.72 1.62
N ARG A 84 -4.15 -11.30 1.03
CA ARG A 84 -5.52 -11.22 1.56
C ARG A 84 -5.66 -12.03 2.85
N PRO A 85 -6.66 -11.74 3.72
CA PRO A 85 -6.95 -12.56 4.90
C PRO A 85 -7.07 -14.05 4.55
N GLY A 86 -6.34 -14.91 5.27
CA GLY A 86 -6.28 -16.35 4.99
C GLY A 86 -5.25 -16.77 3.94
N ALA A 87 -4.59 -15.85 3.25
CA ALA A 87 -3.45 -16.18 2.41
C ALA A 87 -2.31 -16.75 3.27
N ARG A 88 -1.56 -17.69 2.71
CA ARG A 88 -0.33 -18.18 3.36
C ARG A 88 0.87 -17.45 2.77
N VAL A 89 1.75 -17.02 3.64
CA VAL A 89 3.01 -16.36 3.27
C VAL A 89 4.18 -17.23 3.71
N ARG A 90 5.22 -17.33 2.88
CA ARG A 90 6.45 -18.08 3.20
C ARG A 90 7.65 -17.16 3.10
N PRO A 91 8.24 -16.75 4.24
CA PRO A 91 9.59 -16.19 4.27
C PRO A 91 10.60 -17.23 3.74
N GLU A 92 11.61 -16.79 2.98
CA GLU A 92 12.61 -17.70 2.37
C GLU A 92 13.31 -18.61 3.36
N ALA A 93 13.57 -18.13 4.58
CA ALA A 93 14.21 -18.92 5.64
C ALA A 93 13.40 -20.17 6.07
N GLU A 94 12.09 -20.20 5.83
CA GLU A 94 11.22 -21.33 6.16
C GLU A 94 11.01 -22.31 4.98
N SER A 95 11.46 -21.96 3.79
CA SER A 95 11.25 -22.77 2.56
C SER A 95 12.00 -24.12 2.61
N LEU A 96 12.99 -24.27 3.47
CA LEU A 96 13.84 -25.47 3.52
C LEU A 96 13.33 -26.57 4.45
N ASN A 97 12.33 -26.36 5.31
CA ASN A 97 12.13 -27.31 6.40
C ASN A 97 10.73 -27.91 6.62
N ARG A 98 9.66 -27.57 5.93
CA ARG A 98 8.38 -28.29 6.13
C ARG A 98 7.45 -28.23 4.90
N LEU A 99 7.44 -29.32 4.15
CA LEU A 99 6.33 -29.70 3.28
C LEU A 99 5.18 -30.23 4.15
N ASN A 100 4.13 -29.47 4.35
CA ASN A 100 2.86 -29.98 4.85
C ASN A 100 1.84 -29.96 3.69
N PRO A 101 1.47 -31.16 3.15
CA PRO A 101 0.68 -31.28 1.89
C PRO A 101 -0.81 -30.92 2.02
N GLU A 102 -1.33 -30.69 3.23
CA GLU A 102 -2.79 -30.66 3.48
C GLU A 102 -3.40 -29.25 3.51
N SER A 103 -2.77 -28.24 2.90
CA SER A 103 -3.28 -26.87 2.99
C SER A 103 -3.88 -26.36 1.69
N GLU A 104 -5.12 -25.89 1.75
CA GLU A 104 -5.97 -25.48 0.62
C GLU A 104 -5.51 -24.28 -0.22
N ALA A 105 -4.46 -23.56 0.13
CA ALA A 105 -3.85 -22.52 -0.71
C ALA A 105 -2.34 -22.47 -0.44
N PRO A 106 -1.49 -22.97 -1.36
CA PRO A 106 -0.04 -22.88 -1.19
C PRO A 106 0.41 -21.40 -1.27
N ALA A 107 1.34 -21.00 -0.41
CA ALA A 107 2.05 -19.73 -0.56
C ALA A 107 2.76 -19.69 -1.92
N VAL A 108 2.82 -18.53 -2.54
CA VAL A 108 3.53 -18.35 -3.82
C VAL A 108 5.03 -18.51 -3.58
N GLY A 109 5.64 -19.51 -4.24
CA GLY A 109 7.08 -19.73 -4.17
C GLY A 109 7.86 -18.60 -4.85
N LEU A 110 9.15 -18.49 -4.52
CA LEU A 110 10.05 -17.49 -5.09
C LEU A 110 10.05 -17.50 -6.63
N GLU A 111 10.27 -18.67 -7.23
CA GLU A 111 10.34 -18.82 -8.69
C GLU A 111 9.03 -18.41 -9.39
N GLU A 112 7.90 -18.75 -8.78
CA GLU A 112 6.59 -18.41 -9.32
C GLU A 112 6.33 -16.89 -9.23
N GLU A 113 6.70 -16.24 -8.14
CA GLU A 113 6.58 -14.79 -8.02
C GLU A 113 7.49 -14.07 -9.01
N LEU A 114 8.74 -14.49 -9.16
CA LEU A 114 9.67 -13.98 -10.18
C LEU A 114 9.07 -14.11 -11.58
N ARG A 115 8.53 -15.29 -11.92
CA ARG A 115 7.91 -15.56 -13.22
C ARG A 115 6.74 -14.62 -13.51
N ARG A 116 5.99 -14.23 -12.48
CA ARG A 116 4.85 -13.32 -12.60
C ARG A 116 5.29 -11.87 -12.76
N VAL A 117 6.13 -11.35 -11.84
CA VAL A 117 6.36 -9.90 -11.74
C VAL A 117 7.43 -9.39 -12.70
N ILE A 118 8.51 -10.15 -12.94
CA ILE A 118 9.66 -9.66 -13.73
C ILE A 118 9.28 -9.33 -15.18
N PRO A 119 8.57 -10.19 -15.92
CA PRO A 119 8.16 -9.86 -17.30
C PRO A 119 7.23 -8.64 -17.38
N VAL A 120 6.40 -8.42 -16.35
CA VAL A 120 5.49 -7.28 -16.29
C VAL A 120 6.27 -5.99 -16.10
N ILE A 121 7.18 -5.95 -15.11
CA ILE A 121 8.03 -4.78 -14.84
C ILE A 121 8.86 -4.42 -16.08
N ALA A 122 9.55 -5.39 -16.67
CA ALA A 122 10.34 -5.18 -17.89
C ALA A 122 9.46 -4.70 -19.07
N GLY A 123 8.25 -5.24 -19.20
CA GLY A 123 7.28 -4.84 -20.22
C GLY A 123 6.83 -3.39 -20.07
N ILE A 124 6.49 -2.98 -18.85
CA ILE A 124 6.11 -1.60 -18.53
C ILE A 124 7.28 -0.66 -18.85
N LYS A 125 8.48 -0.95 -18.35
CA LYS A 125 9.67 -0.10 -18.55
C LYS A 125 10.08 0.01 -20.02
N ARG A 126 9.87 -1.03 -20.82
CA ARG A 126 10.12 -0.98 -22.28
C ARG A 126 9.16 -0.02 -22.98
N LEU A 127 7.87 0.00 -22.61
CA LEU A 127 6.82 0.79 -23.28
C LEU A 127 6.66 2.19 -22.68
N ARG A 128 6.98 2.37 -21.43
CA ARG A 128 6.95 3.63 -20.67
C ARG A 128 8.22 3.76 -19.81
N PRO A 129 9.37 4.10 -20.38
CA PRO A 129 10.67 4.17 -19.68
C PRO A 129 10.65 5.11 -18.47
N ASP A 130 9.85 6.17 -18.53
CA ASP A 130 9.73 7.17 -17.48
C ASP A 130 8.74 6.83 -16.37
N ALA A 131 7.92 5.77 -16.54
CA ALA A 131 6.97 5.35 -15.51
C ALA A 131 7.71 4.96 -14.22
N LEU A 132 7.20 5.41 -13.07
CA LEU A 132 7.64 4.91 -11.76
C LEU A 132 6.98 3.57 -11.51
N VAL A 133 7.80 2.53 -11.33
CA VAL A 133 7.35 1.17 -11.10
C VAL A 133 7.77 0.73 -9.70
N SER A 134 6.80 0.25 -8.94
CA SER A 134 6.96 -0.37 -7.63
C SER A 134 6.76 -1.88 -7.74
N VAL A 135 7.46 -2.65 -6.93
CA VAL A 135 7.18 -4.08 -6.71
C VAL A 135 6.64 -4.28 -5.30
N ASP A 136 5.46 -4.93 -5.21
CA ASP A 136 4.83 -5.34 -3.93
C ASP A 136 5.34 -6.74 -3.58
N THR A 137 6.35 -6.79 -2.70
CA THR A 137 6.97 -8.04 -2.26
C THR A 137 7.65 -7.89 -0.91
N TYR A 138 7.64 -8.95 -0.12
CA TYR A 138 8.42 -9.09 1.12
C TYR A 138 9.66 -9.99 0.95
N LYS A 139 9.93 -10.51 -0.27
CA LYS A 139 11.06 -11.39 -0.57
C LYS A 139 12.22 -10.59 -1.17
N ALA A 140 13.38 -10.64 -0.52
CA ALA A 140 14.58 -9.90 -0.94
C ALA A 140 15.05 -10.28 -2.36
N ALA A 141 14.99 -11.56 -2.72
CA ALA A 141 15.38 -12.01 -4.04
C ALA A 141 14.44 -11.48 -5.15
N VAL A 142 13.13 -11.42 -4.88
CA VAL A 142 12.16 -10.80 -5.81
C VAL A 142 12.44 -9.30 -5.93
N ALA A 143 12.67 -8.62 -4.80
CA ALA A 143 12.98 -7.19 -4.79
C ALA A 143 14.23 -6.88 -5.64
N ARG A 144 15.34 -7.63 -5.46
CA ARG A 144 16.56 -7.45 -6.27
C ARG A 144 16.29 -7.64 -7.75
N ALA A 145 15.65 -8.76 -8.14
CA ALA A 145 15.34 -9.04 -9.53
C ALA A 145 14.41 -8.00 -10.16
N ALA A 146 13.43 -7.50 -9.40
CA ALA A 146 12.52 -6.45 -9.85
C ALA A 146 13.26 -5.11 -10.07
N LEU A 147 14.18 -4.75 -9.19
CA LEU A 147 15.02 -3.56 -9.35
C LEU A 147 15.95 -3.69 -10.57
N ASP A 148 16.53 -4.86 -10.82
CA ASP A 148 17.33 -5.14 -12.01
C ASP A 148 16.47 -5.08 -13.29
N ALA A 149 15.19 -5.45 -13.22
CA ALA A 149 14.23 -5.33 -14.32
C ALA A 149 13.71 -3.89 -14.55
N GLY A 150 14.08 -2.95 -13.67
CA GLY A 150 13.80 -1.52 -13.80
C GLY A 150 12.75 -0.96 -12.83
N ALA A 151 12.31 -1.73 -11.83
CA ALA A 151 11.56 -1.16 -10.71
C ALA A 151 12.44 -0.15 -9.95
N GLU A 152 11.81 0.87 -9.38
CA GLU A 152 12.51 1.94 -8.66
C GLU A 152 12.07 2.02 -7.20
N ILE A 153 10.98 1.31 -6.85
CA ILE A 153 10.36 1.30 -5.52
C ILE A 153 10.13 -0.15 -5.10
N VAL A 154 10.37 -0.45 -3.83
CA VAL A 154 9.95 -1.69 -3.18
C VAL A 154 8.90 -1.37 -2.12
N ASN A 155 7.72 -1.98 -2.25
CA ASN A 155 6.63 -1.90 -1.30
C ASN A 155 6.63 -3.18 -0.46
N ASP A 156 7.24 -3.11 0.73
CA ASP A 156 7.34 -4.24 1.64
C ASP A 156 6.20 -4.23 2.67
N VAL A 157 5.20 -5.07 2.41
CA VAL A 157 4.01 -5.20 3.27
C VAL A 157 4.34 -5.79 4.65
N SER A 158 5.51 -6.41 4.82
CA SER A 158 5.96 -6.97 6.10
C SER A 158 6.70 -5.96 6.99
N GLY A 159 7.04 -4.78 6.44
CA GLY A 159 7.82 -3.77 7.16
C GLY A 159 9.17 -4.29 7.63
N LEU A 160 9.89 -5.03 6.78
CA LEU A 160 11.17 -5.70 7.05
C LEU A 160 11.06 -6.83 8.09
N GLY A 161 9.86 -7.40 8.24
CA GLY A 161 9.62 -8.38 9.31
C GLY A 161 9.77 -9.84 8.90
N TRP A 162 9.72 -10.17 7.58
CA TRP A 162 9.60 -11.56 7.14
C TRP A 162 10.84 -12.11 6.46
N ASP A 163 11.56 -11.31 5.68
CA ASP A 163 12.82 -11.74 5.06
C ASP A 163 14.00 -10.99 5.66
N THR A 164 14.89 -11.72 6.32
CA THR A 164 16.07 -11.17 7.00
C THR A 164 17.10 -10.58 6.04
N ALA A 165 17.05 -10.93 4.74
CA ALA A 165 17.91 -10.37 3.70
C ALA A 165 17.36 -9.06 3.10
N MET A 166 16.07 -8.74 3.32
CA MET A 166 15.43 -7.56 2.75
C MET A 166 16.11 -6.24 3.17
N PRO A 167 16.46 -6.01 4.45
CA PRO A 167 17.11 -4.77 4.85
C PRO A 167 18.42 -4.49 4.08
N ALA A 168 19.27 -5.52 3.92
CA ALA A 168 20.52 -5.39 3.16
C ALA A 168 20.26 -5.14 1.67
N ALA A 169 19.32 -5.88 1.06
CA ALA A 169 18.94 -5.69 -0.34
C ALA A 169 18.50 -4.26 -0.62
N LEU A 170 17.68 -3.68 0.25
CA LEU A 170 17.18 -2.31 0.10
C LEU A 170 18.26 -1.27 0.38
N ALA A 171 19.15 -1.49 1.36
CA ALA A 171 20.23 -0.57 1.67
C ALA A 171 21.17 -0.38 0.47
N GLU A 172 21.55 -1.47 -0.19
CA GLU A 172 22.46 -1.51 -1.34
C GLU A 172 21.87 -0.91 -2.62
N SER A 173 20.56 -1.02 -2.83
CA SER A 173 19.92 -0.72 -4.11
C SER A 173 19.71 0.77 -4.41
N GLY A 174 19.59 1.63 -3.40
CA GLY A 174 19.21 3.04 -3.57
C GLY A 174 17.73 3.28 -3.91
N CYS A 175 16.86 2.26 -4.02
CA CYS A 175 15.44 2.38 -4.36
C CYS A 175 14.62 3.18 -3.33
N GLY A 176 13.46 3.69 -3.72
CA GLY A 176 12.42 4.13 -2.79
C GLY A 176 11.82 2.94 -2.04
N VAL A 177 11.43 3.13 -0.79
CA VAL A 177 10.93 2.03 0.05
C VAL A 177 9.63 2.44 0.73
N VAL A 178 8.59 1.64 0.56
CA VAL A 178 7.37 1.73 1.36
C VAL A 178 7.41 0.63 2.40
N LEU A 179 7.25 1.00 3.67
CA LEU A 179 7.20 0.08 4.80
C LEU A 179 5.82 0.09 5.41
N MET A 180 5.13 -1.04 5.34
CA MET A 180 3.77 -1.15 5.86
C MET A 180 3.76 -1.82 7.24
N HIS A 181 2.87 -1.33 8.10
CA HIS A 181 2.52 -1.99 9.34
C HIS A 181 1.57 -3.15 9.10
N MET A 182 1.97 -4.31 9.57
CA MET A 182 1.14 -5.51 9.60
C MET A 182 1.16 -6.13 11.00
N ARG A 183 0.01 -6.58 11.46
CA ARG A 183 -0.13 -7.27 12.73
C ARG A 183 -0.27 -8.77 12.51
N GLY A 184 0.72 -9.54 12.92
CA GLY A 184 0.76 -10.99 12.68
C GLY A 184 0.82 -11.37 11.19
N ARG A 185 0.63 -12.63 10.89
CA ARG A 185 0.60 -13.17 9.53
C ARG A 185 -0.85 -13.26 9.02
N PRO A 186 -1.10 -13.22 7.69
CA PRO A 186 -2.45 -13.26 7.12
C PRO A 186 -3.32 -14.45 7.58
N GLU A 187 -2.72 -15.61 7.80
CA GLU A 187 -3.38 -16.81 8.34
C GLU A 187 -3.83 -16.70 9.79
N GLU A 188 -3.27 -15.75 10.55
CA GLU A 188 -3.55 -15.54 11.97
C GLU A 188 -4.63 -14.47 12.21
N TRP A 189 -4.88 -13.59 11.24
CA TRP A 189 -5.65 -12.35 11.44
C TRP A 189 -7.05 -12.55 12.03
N GLN A 190 -7.74 -13.64 11.67
CA GLN A 190 -9.08 -13.94 12.20
C GLN A 190 -9.07 -14.30 13.69
N ARG A 191 -7.91 -14.69 14.23
CA ARG A 191 -7.73 -15.12 15.62
C ARG A 191 -7.05 -14.07 16.50
N LEU A 192 -6.60 -12.96 15.90
CA LEU A 192 -5.94 -11.90 16.65
C LEU A 192 -6.94 -11.22 17.61
N PRO A 193 -6.57 -11.03 18.89
CA PRO A 193 -7.43 -10.33 19.83
C PRO A 193 -7.56 -8.84 19.44
N PRO A 194 -8.70 -8.20 19.77
CA PRO A 194 -8.86 -6.76 19.57
C PRO A 194 -7.79 -5.95 20.27
N VAL A 195 -7.42 -4.79 19.69
CA VAL A 195 -6.45 -3.85 20.26
C VAL A 195 -7.18 -2.69 20.90
N GLY A 196 -6.86 -2.36 22.15
CA GLY A 196 -7.50 -1.25 22.86
C GLY A 196 -7.19 0.11 22.25
N ASP A 197 -5.93 0.38 21.88
CA ASP A 197 -5.50 1.60 21.19
C ASP A 197 -4.69 1.23 19.94
N VAL A 198 -5.39 1.07 18.84
CA VAL A 198 -4.79 0.70 17.55
C VAL A 198 -3.87 1.81 16.99
N ILE A 199 -4.15 3.07 17.28
CA ILE A 199 -3.30 4.20 16.83
C ILE A 199 -1.94 4.11 17.50
N ARG A 200 -1.93 3.96 18.82
CA ARG A 200 -0.68 3.84 19.58
C ARG A 200 0.14 2.63 19.16
N LEU A 201 -0.52 1.48 18.95
CA LEU A 201 0.15 0.26 18.49
C LEU A 201 0.83 0.51 17.14
N VAL A 202 0.05 0.93 16.13
CA VAL A 202 0.55 1.14 14.77
C VAL A 202 1.64 2.20 14.73
N TYR A 203 1.48 3.31 15.47
CA TYR A 203 2.49 4.36 15.58
C TYR A 203 3.82 3.81 16.12
N THR A 204 3.77 3.08 17.23
CA THR A 204 4.96 2.55 17.89
C THR A 204 5.67 1.53 16.99
N GLU A 205 4.94 0.63 16.35
CA GLU A 205 5.52 -0.40 15.50
C GLU A 205 6.05 0.16 14.18
N LEU A 206 5.40 1.17 13.57
CA LEU A 206 5.94 1.90 12.41
C LEU A 206 7.21 2.67 12.75
N GLU A 207 7.26 3.32 13.93
CA GLU A 207 8.47 3.99 14.38
C GLU A 207 9.64 3.01 14.53
N GLN A 208 9.40 1.83 15.12
CA GLN A 208 10.41 0.78 15.24
C GLN A 208 10.84 0.25 13.87
N CYS A 209 9.88 0.08 12.95
CA CYS A 209 10.15 -0.34 11.58
C CYS A 209 11.07 0.65 10.86
N ALA A 210 10.74 1.94 10.90
CA ALA A 210 11.58 3.00 10.33
C ALA A 210 12.97 3.07 10.96
N ARG A 211 13.09 2.90 12.28
CA ARG A 211 14.38 2.84 12.98
C ARG A 211 15.21 1.64 12.54
N ARG A 212 14.60 0.46 12.38
CA ARG A 212 15.31 -0.73 11.83
C ARG A 212 15.81 -0.49 10.43
N ALA A 213 14.99 0.11 9.56
CA ALA A 213 15.39 0.46 8.19
C ALA A 213 16.61 1.39 8.16
N VAL A 214 16.58 2.45 8.95
CA VAL A 214 17.70 3.41 9.04
C VAL A 214 18.96 2.76 9.61
N ALA A 215 18.82 1.93 10.65
CA ALA A 215 19.94 1.20 11.23
C ALA A 215 20.56 0.18 10.26
N ALA A 216 19.79 -0.36 9.32
CA ALA A 216 20.26 -1.22 8.25
C ALA A 216 20.95 -0.45 7.09
N GLY A 217 21.01 0.89 7.15
CA GLY A 217 21.63 1.72 6.12
C GLY A 217 20.68 2.26 5.06
N ILE A 218 19.37 2.07 5.19
CA ILE A 218 18.38 2.66 4.27
C ILE A 218 18.22 4.15 4.63
N GLY A 219 18.53 5.03 3.69
CA GLY A 219 18.46 6.47 3.91
C GLY A 219 17.04 6.94 4.27
N ARG A 220 16.90 7.81 5.28
CA ARG A 220 15.61 8.33 5.74
C ARG A 220 14.76 8.92 4.61
N ALA A 221 15.37 9.64 3.69
CA ALA A 221 14.70 10.28 2.54
C ALA A 221 14.14 9.27 1.52
N ARG A 222 14.45 7.99 1.66
CA ARG A 222 13.95 6.91 0.80
C ARG A 222 12.69 6.24 1.35
N LEU A 223 12.30 6.52 2.60
CA LEU A 223 11.23 5.84 3.30
C LEU A 223 9.88 6.55 3.18
N VAL A 224 8.84 5.76 2.91
CA VAL A 224 7.42 6.08 3.04
C VAL A 224 6.81 5.07 4.00
N LEU A 225 5.90 5.48 4.88
CA LEU A 225 5.26 4.60 5.86
C LEU A 225 3.77 4.41 5.54
N ASP A 226 3.28 3.18 5.67
CA ASP A 226 1.86 2.82 5.50
C ASP A 226 1.32 2.20 6.80
N PRO A 227 0.30 2.78 7.46
CA PRO A 227 -0.37 2.19 8.62
C PRO A 227 -1.02 0.83 8.37
N GLY A 228 -1.17 0.40 7.11
CA GLY A 228 -1.60 -0.96 6.74
C GLY A 228 -3.06 -1.23 7.08
N PHE A 229 -3.99 -0.48 6.48
CA PHE A 229 -5.43 -0.74 6.63
C PHE A 229 -5.78 -2.18 6.27
N GLY A 230 -6.54 -2.86 7.13
CA GLY A 230 -7.01 -4.23 6.91
C GLY A 230 -5.99 -5.34 7.20
N PHE A 231 -4.72 -5.01 7.44
CA PHE A 231 -3.68 -6.00 7.70
C PHE A 231 -3.58 -6.32 9.20
N GLY A 232 -4.24 -7.42 9.61
CA GLY A 232 -4.29 -7.86 11.01
C GLY A 232 -5.09 -6.95 11.94
N LYS A 233 -5.97 -6.13 11.38
CA LYS A 233 -6.86 -5.21 12.09
C LYS A 233 -8.31 -5.54 11.79
N SER A 234 -9.16 -5.58 12.82
CA SER A 234 -10.61 -5.80 12.66
C SER A 234 -11.27 -4.68 11.85
N TYR A 235 -12.52 -4.87 11.44
CA TYR A 235 -13.26 -3.80 10.74
C TYR A 235 -13.30 -2.52 11.58
N GLU A 236 -13.58 -2.66 12.87
CA GLU A 236 -13.76 -1.57 13.83
C GLU A 236 -12.45 -0.84 14.12
N GLU A 237 -11.31 -1.52 14.08
CA GLU A 237 -9.98 -0.93 14.27
C GLU A 237 -9.52 -0.07 13.09
N ASN A 238 -10.04 -0.32 11.88
CA ASN A 238 -9.68 0.48 10.70
C ASN A 238 -10.34 1.87 10.68
N TYR A 239 -11.51 2.05 11.28
CA TYR A 239 -12.17 3.36 11.31
C TYR A 239 -11.41 4.40 12.15
N PRO A 240 -10.96 4.10 13.39
CA PRO A 240 -10.07 5.00 14.12
C PRO A 240 -8.77 5.32 13.38
N LEU A 241 -8.15 4.33 12.70
CA LEU A 241 -6.95 4.57 11.90
C LEU A 241 -7.20 5.62 10.81
N LEU A 242 -8.32 5.54 10.11
CA LEU A 242 -8.67 6.53 9.09
C LEU A 242 -9.08 7.87 9.72
N ALA A 243 -9.85 7.84 10.81
CA ALA A 243 -10.31 9.05 11.49
C ALA A 243 -9.19 9.88 12.12
N ARG A 244 -8.09 9.22 12.51
CA ARG A 244 -6.94 9.83 13.20
C ARG A 244 -5.63 9.64 12.41
N PHE A 245 -5.71 9.53 11.09
CA PHE A 245 -4.57 9.25 10.22
C PHE A 245 -3.47 10.32 10.33
N GLU A 246 -3.84 11.58 10.54
CA GLU A 246 -2.93 12.71 10.75
C GLU A 246 -1.97 12.54 11.93
N GLU A 247 -2.29 11.69 12.89
CA GLU A 247 -1.38 11.45 14.01
C GLU A 247 -0.07 10.78 13.61
N PHE A 248 -0.08 10.02 12.50
CA PHE A 248 1.13 9.39 11.95
C PHE A 248 2.11 10.39 11.34
N GLU A 249 1.69 11.63 11.03
CA GLU A 249 2.59 12.70 10.57
C GLU A 249 3.72 13.03 11.58
N ARG A 250 3.50 12.72 12.87
CA ARG A 250 4.51 12.91 13.93
C ARG A 250 5.71 11.99 13.77
N LEU A 251 5.59 10.90 13.00
CA LEU A 251 6.72 10.02 12.64
C LEU A 251 7.75 10.77 11.77
N GLY A 252 7.31 11.85 11.08
CA GLY A 252 8.20 12.68 10.26
C GLY A 252 8.64 12.02 8.97
N TYR A 253 7.84 11.11 8.43
CA TYR A 253 8.00 10.46 7.12
C TYR A 253 6.77 10.73 6.26
N PRO A 254 6.88 10.67 4.92
CA PRO A 254 5.70 10.64 4.06
C PRO A 254 4.84 9.41 4.37
N LEU A 255 3.53 9.57 4.18
CA LEU A 255 2.54 8.54 4.48
C LEU A 255 1.85 8.05 3.22
N LEU A 256 1.67 6.73 3.13
CA LEU A 256 0.84 6.06 2.13
C LEU A 256 -0.42 5.51 2.80
N ALA A 257 -1.55 5.56 2.09
CA ALA A 257 -2.81 4.95 2.54
C ALA A 257 -3.38 4.01 1.46
N GLY A 258 -3.48 2.72 1.79
CA GLY A 258 -4.09 1.68 0.95
C GLY A 258 -5.47 1.26 1.46
N THR A 259 -6.52 2.04 1.20
CA THR A 259 -7.89 1.76 1.66
C THR A 259 -8.77 1.07 0.63
N SER A 260 -8.35 1.07 -0.65
CA SER A 260 -9.15 0.68 -1.80
C SER A 260 -9.66 -0.76 -1.73
N ARG A 261 -10.97 -0.92 -1.88
CA ARG A 261 -11.72 -2.17 -1.91
C ARG A 261 -11.54 -3.06 -0.68
N LYS A 262 -11.00 -2.53 0.44
CA LYS A 262 -10.80 -3.26 1.70
C LYS A 262 -12.14 -3.69 2.32
N SER A 263 -12.09 -4.77 3.10
CA SER A 263 -13.29 -5.37 3.70
C SER A 263 -14.00 -4.45 4.71
N PHE A 264 -13.27 -3.58 5.42
CA PHE A 264 -13.88 -2.59 6.31
C PHE A 264 -14.71 -1.56 5.53
N VAL A 265 -14.26 -1.15 4.32
CA VAL A 265 -15.06 -0.33 3.40
C VAL A 265 -16.32 -1.07 2.99
N GLY A 266 -16.18 -2.35 2.59
CA GLY A 266 -17.33 -3.19 2.26
C GLY A 266 -18.30 -3.37 3.42
N LYS A 267 -17.81 -3.39 4.67
CA LYS A 267 -18.63 -3.42 5.88
C LYS A 267 -19.45 -2.13 6.06
N ALA A 268 -18.84 -0.98 5.75
CA ALA A 268 -19.50 0.33 5.85
C ALA A 268 -20.59 0.54 4.78
N VAL A 269 -20.32 0.16 3.52
CA VAL A 269 -21.22 0.44 2.38
C VAL A 269 -22.28 -0.65 2.14
N ARG A 270 -22.26 -1.75 2.90
CA ARG A 270 -23.18 -2.88 2.72
C ARG A 270 -24.65 -2.46 2.81
N ARG A 271 -25.47 -3.11 2.01
CA ARG A 271 -26.93 -3.09 2.14
C ARG A 271 -27.38 -4.42 2.75
N GLY A 272 -27.92 -4.39 3.97
CA GLY A 272 -28.29 -5.60 4.71
C GLY A 272 -27.16 -6.17 5.59
N THR A 273 -27.05 -7.49 5.71
CA THR A 273 -26.06 -8.19 6.55
C THR A 273 -24.77 -8.53 5.76
N GLY A 274 -23.65 -8.71 6.46
CA GLY A 274 -22.38 -9.14 5.86
C GLY A 274 -21.48 -7.99 5.40
N VAL A 275 -20.77 -8.21 4.29
CA VAL A 275 -19.82 -7.27 3.69
C VAL A 275 -20.17 -7.12 2.21
N ALA A 276 -20.25 -5.91 1.68
CA ALA A 276 -20.53 -5.67 0.27
C ALA A 276 -19.51 -6.38 -0.65
N PRO A 277 -19.92 -6.93 -1.79
CA PRO A 277 -19.03 -7.45 -2.83
C PRO A 277 -17.97 -6.43 -3.24
N VAL A 278 -16.84 -6.90 -3.77
CA VAL A 278 -15.71 -6.02 -4.12
C VAL A 278 -16.11 -4.99 -5.17
N GLU A 279 -16.95 -5.37 -6.11
CA GLU A 279 -17.46 -4.56 -7.22
C GLU A 279 -18.32 -3.38 -6.73
N GLU A 280 -18.98 -3.52 -5.59
CA GLU A 280 -19.84 -2.48 -5.01
C GLU A 280 -19.08 -1.50 -4.11
N ARG A 281 -17.76 -1.66 -3.94
CA ARG A 281 -16.96 -0.87 -2.99
C ARG A 281 -16.34 0.40 -3.60
N LEU A 282 -16.55 0.69 -4.87
CA LEU A 282 -15.92 1.82 -5.57
C LEU A 282 -16.12 3.15 -4.82
N MET A 283 -17.36 3.57 -4.63
CA MET A 283 -17.64 4.87 -4.00
C MET A 283 -17.15 4.96 -2.55
N GLY A 284 -17.29 3.86 -1.80
CA GLY A 284 -16.73 3.78 -0.44
C GLY A 284 -15.20 3.83 -0.43
N SER A 285 -14.53 3.24 -1.43
CA SER A 285 -13.09 3.29 -1.58
C SER A 285 -12.59 4.70 -1.89
N VAL A 286 -13.28 5.41 -2.80
CA VAL A 286 -12.99 6.82 -3.12
C VAL A 286 -13.19 7.70 -1.88
N ALA A 287 -14.31 7.54 -1.16
CA ALA A 287 -14.56 8.29 0.07
C ALA A 287 -13.46 8.07 1.13
N ALA A 288 -13.03 6.80 1.35
CA ALA A 288 -11.96 6.50 2.29
C ALA A 288 -10.61 7.06 1.83
N ALA A 289 -10.33 7.06 0.52
CA ALA A 289 -9.12 7.68 -0.04
C ALA A 289 -9.14 9.21 0.18
N VAL A 290 -10.25 9.89 -0.11
CA VAL A 290 -10.43 11.34 0.14
C VAL A 290 -10.20 11.67 1.61
N MET A 291 -10.75 10.87 2.55
CA MET A 291 -10.51 11.07 3.97
C MET A 291 -9.02 10.96 4.33
N ALA A 292 -8.30 9.96 3.78
CA ALA A 292 -6.86 9.82 4.01
C ALA A 292 -6.07 11.00 3.42
N MET A 293 -6.43 11.45 2.21
CA MET A 293 -5.84 12.62 1.55
C MET A 293 -5.97 13.89 2.40
N MET A 294 -7.19 14.16 2.89
CA MET A 294 -7.51 15.31 3.74
C MET A 294 -6.79 15.25 5.11
N LYS A 295 -6.37 14.06 5.51
CA LYS A 295 -5.68 13.80 6.79
C LYS A 295 -4.16 13.56 6.62
N GLY A 296 -3.58 14.06 5.54
CA GLY A 296 -2.15 14.17 5.38
C GLY A 296 -1.46 13.01 4.67
N ALA A 297 -2.18 12.09 4.02
CA ALA A 297 -1.55 11.13 3.12
C ALA A 297 -0.89 11.85 1.93
N GLN A 298 0.33 11.45 1.56
CA GLN A 298 1.01 11.92 0.35
C GLN A 298 0.81 10.99 -0.84
N ILE A 299 0.52 9.71 -0.58
CA ILE A 299 0.29 8.68 -1.60
C ILE A 299 -0.96 7.89 -1.23
N VAL A 300 -1.82 7.62 -2.21
CA VAL A 300 -2.92 6.66 -2.06
C VAL A 300 -2.73 5.48 -3.02
N ARG A 301 -2.85 4.25 -2.49
CA ARG A 301 -2.70 3.01 -3.26
C ARG A 301 -4.07 2.42 -3.56
N VAL A 302 -4.43 2.35 -4.86
CA VAL A 302 -5.81 2.11 -5.30
C VAL A 302 -5.93 1.18 -6.51
N HIS A 303 -7.10 0.53 -6.66
CA HIS A 303 -7.48 -0.23 -7.85
C HIS A 303 -8.15 0.67 -8.92
N ASP A 304 -8.91 1.67 -8.48
CA ASP A 304 -9.78 2.50 -9.32
C ASP A 304 -9.11 3.87 -9.54
N VAL A 305 -8.10 3.90 -10.41
CA VAL A 305 -7.19 5.05 -10.59
C VAL A 305 -7.95 6.28 -11.08
N ARG A 306 -8.69 6.20 -12.19
CA ARG A 306 -9.41 7.36 -12.76
C ARG A 306 -10.28 8.06 -11.72
N ALA A 307 -11.15 7.32 -11.04
CA ALA A 307 -12.05 7.90 -10.03
C ALA A 307 -11.31 8.54 -8.86
N THR A 308 -10.15 7.96 -8.50
CA THR A 308 -9.31 8.48 -7.41
C THR A 308 -8.54 9.72 -7.85
N VAL A 309 -8.03 9.79 -9.07
CA VAL A 309 -7.36 10.98 -9.63
C VAL A 309 -8.31 12.16 -9.71
N GLU A 310 -9.54 11.93 -10.18
CA GLU A 310 -10.59 12.98 -10.22
C GLU A 310 -10.91 13.50 -8.82
N ALA A 311 -11.04 12.60 -7.84
CA ALA A 311 -11.26 12.99 -6.44
C ALA A 311 -10.04 13.70 -5.83
N ALA A 312 -8.83 13.25 -6.14
CA ALA A 312 -7.59 13.87 -5.69
C ALA A 312 -7.43 15.30 -6.20
N ALA A 313 -7.79 15.55 -7.47
CA ALA A 313 -7.77 16.90 -8.05
C ALA A 313 -8.64 17.89 -7.25
N VAL A 314 -9.86 17.46 -6.84
CA VAL A 314 -10.73 18.29 -6.00
C VAL A 314 -10.11 18.54 -4.62
N VAL A 315 -9.52 17.50 -4.02
CA VAL A 315 -8.87 17.63 -2.70
C VAL A 315 -7.66 18.58 -2.78
N ASP A 316 -6.86 18.48 -3.83
CA ASP A 316 -5.67 19.33 -4.02
C ASP A 316 -6.05 20.81 -4.19
N GLU A 317 -7.11 21.13 -4.94
CA GLU A 317 -7.64 22.48 -5.03
C GLU A 317 -8.11 23.00 -3.67
N VAL A 318 -8.88 22.21 -2.92
CA VAL A 318 -9.39 22.60 -1.59
C VAL A 318 -8.25 22.84 -0.63
N MET A 319 -7.22 21.96 -0.61
CA MET A 319 -6.08 22.09 0.29
C MET A 319 -5.08 23.19 -0.15
N GLY A 320 -5.07 23.56 -1.42
CA GLY A 320 -4.21 24.63 -1.97
C GLY A 320 -4.75 26.05 -1.75
N THR A 321 -6.01 26.21 -1.29
CA THR A 321 -6.65 27.51 -1.05
C THR A 321 -6.48 28.06 0.38
N GLY A 322 -5.79 27.33 1.25
CA GLY A 322 -5.58 27.68 2.67
C GLY A 322 -4.33 28.51 2.96
#